data_04773d3d514d1542bd65e99f740de80c
#
_entry.id   04773d3d514d1542bd65e99f740de80c
#
_cell.length_a   1.000
_cell.length_b   1.000
_cell.length_c   1.000
_cell.angle_alpha   90.00
_cell.angle_beta   90.00
_cell.angle_gamma   90.00
#
_symmetry.space_group_name_H-M   'P 1'
#
loop_
_entity.id
_entity.type
_entity.pdbx_description
1 polymer ?
#
loop_
_entity_poly.entity_id
_entity_poly.type
_entity_poly.pdbx_seq_one_letter_code
_entity_poly.pdbx_strand_id
1 'polypeptide(L)'
;MTGPLSIFYFLILIFSIIVHEVAHGIVAEREGDPTARVLGRITLNPLKHIDWFGSIILPAILILSNAGFVVGWAKPVPYNPENLRRGNKSVALVAIAGIIVNLSLALIFGLLLRVLVTQGLATAAIAEIASIIVLVNVVLALFNAIPLAPLDGFRFLSAVLPRRAERTMRFIEQYSIPLLLLFIVFGWRVVAPFAFTVYSALTGIPI
;
A
#
# COMPACT_ATOMS: atom_id res chain seq x y z
N MET A 1 6.15 -21.67 -4.64
CA MET A 1 6.47 -21.33 -3.24
C MET A 1 5.45 -22.01 -2.34
N THR A 2 5.72 -23.22 -1.90
CA THR A 2 4.81 -23.99 -1.04
C THR A 2 5.58 -24.36 0.22
N GLY A 3 5.52 -23.52 1.26
CA GLY A 3 6.20 -23.77 2.52
C GLY A 3 5.74 -22.82 3.62
N PRO A 4 6.17 -23.01 4.87
CA PRO A 4 5.82 -22.16 6.01
C PRO A 4 6.04 -20.67 5.77
N LEU A 5 7.00 -20.29 4.95
CA LEU A 5 7.33 -18.90 4.60
C LEU A 5 6.21 -18.20 3.82
N SER A 6 5.43 -18.91 3.01
CA SER A 6 4.29 -18.32 2.28
C SER A 6 3.25 -17.72 3.21
N ILE A 7 3.05 -18.32 4.39
CA ILE A 7 2.13 -17.83 5.42
C ILE A 7 2.64 -16.49 5.98
N PHE A 8 3.95 -16.37 6.26
CA PHE A 8 4.54 -15.12 6.75
C PHE A 8 4.44 -14.01 5.72
N TYR A 9 4.69 -14.29 4.44
CA TYR A 9 4.49 -13.33 3.35
C TYR A 9 3.06 -12.78 3.37
N PHE A 10 2.09 -13.66 3.46
CA PHE A 10 0.68 -13.29 3.44
C PHE A 10 0.28 -12.48 4.68
N LEU A 11 0.74 -12.89 5.87
CA LEU A 11 0.48 -12.16 7.11
C LEU A 11 1.11 -10.76 7.08
N ILE A 12 2.37 -10.64 6.66
CA ILE A 12 3.06 -9.35 6.56
C ILE A 12 2.34 -8.44 5.56
N LEU A 13 1.93 -8.96 4.39
CA LEU A 13 1.17 -8.21 3.41
C LEU A 13 -0.15 -7.68 3.99
N ILE A 14 -0.93 -8.54 4.65
CA ILE A 14 -2.21 -8.16 5.27
C ILE A 14 -1.97 -7.06 6.32
N PHE A 15 -1.03 -7.25 7.24
CA PHE A 15 -0.77 -6.25 8.27
C PHE A 15 -0.24 -4.94 7.69
N SER A 16 0.60 -4.99 6.66
CA SER A 16 1.09 -3.78 5.98
C SER A 16 -0.04 -3.00 5.32
N ILE A 17 -0.99 -3.69 4.68
CA ILE A 17 -2.19 -3.06 4.10
C ILE A 17 -3.10 -2.49 5.21
N ILE A 18 -3.30 -3.20 6.32
CA ILE A 18 -4.13 -2.71 7.42
C ILE A 18 -3.54 -1.44 8.04
N VAL A 19 -2.24 -1.41 8.28
CA VAL A 19 -1.55 -0.23 8.84
C VAL A 19 -1.64 0.95 7.86
N HIS A 20 -1.50 0.70 6.58
CA HIS A 20 -1.70 1.67 5.51
C HIS A 20 -3.12 2.28 5.55
N GLU A 21 -4.15 1.45 5.57
CA GLU A 21 -5.56 1.87 5.63
C GLU A 21 -5.89 2.63 6.92
N VAL A 22 -5.38 2.15 8.05
CA VAL A 22 -5.56 2.82 9.36
C VAL A 22 -4.89 4.19 9.36
N ALA A 23 -3.75 4.36 8.69
CA ALA A 23 -3.08 5.65 8.57
C ALA A 23 -3.97 6.69 7.85
N HIS A 24 -4.67 6.31 6.78
CA HIS A 24 -5.67 7.19 6.14
C HIS A 24 -6.75 7.63 7.12
N GLY A 25 -7.33 6.69 7.87
CA GLY A 25 -8.37 6.98 8.86
C GLY A 25 -7.90 7.90 9.98
N ILE A 26 -6.68 7.69 10.50
CA ILE A 26 -6.10 8.53 11.56
C ILE A 26 -5.86 9.96 11.05
N VAL A 27 -5.32 10.11 9.82
CA VAL A 27 -5.07 11.43 9.25
C VAL A 27 -6.38 12.13 8.91
N ALA A 28 -7.39 11.43 8.37
CA ALA A 28 -8.71 11.98 8.12
C ALA A 28 -9.35 12.51 9.42
N GLU A 29 -9.28 11.75 10.52
CA GLU A 29 -9.77 12.17 11.83
C GLU A 29 -9.06 13.43 12.35
N ARG A 30 -7.73 13.49 12.24
CA ARG A 30 -6.94 14.67 12.61
C ARG A 30 -7.30 15.90 11.77
N GLU A 31 -7.64 15.67 10.51
CA GLU A 31 -8.08 16.70 9.59
C GLU A 31 -9.57 17.07 9.74
N GLY A 32 -10.30 16.43 10.65
CA GLY A 32 -11.66 16.83 11.07
C GLY A 32 -12.77 15.85 10.68
N ASP A 33 -12.45 14.75 10.00
CA ASP A 33 -13.45 13.75 9.64
C ASP A 33 -13.44 12.54 10.58
N PRO A 34 -14.42 12.37 11.47
CA PRO A 34 -14.50 11.26 12.40
C PRO A 34 -15.09 9.96 11.80
N THR A 35 -15.42 9.95 10.51
CA THR A 35 -16.17 8.85 9.86
C THR A 35 -15.53 7.49 10.11
N ALA A 36 -14.23 7.36 9.92
CA ALA A 36 -13.51 6.10 10.14
C ALA A 36 -13.57 5.64 11.59
N ARG A 37 -13.50 6.55 12.56
CA ARG A 37 -13.61 6.24 13.98
C ARG A 37 -15.02 5.79 14.36
N VAL A 38 -16.03 6.54 13.94
CA VAL A 38 -17.44 6.22 14.23
C VAL A 38 -17.83 4.84 13.70
N LEU A 39 -17.29 4.47 12.54
CA LEU A 39 -17.51 3.16 11.93
C LEU A 39 -16.60 2.06 12.51
N GLY A 40 -15.77 2.35 13.52
CA GLY A 40 -14.87 1.39 14.15
C GLY A 40 -13.81 0.81 13.18
N ARG A 41 -13.38 1.63 12.20
CA ARG A 41 -12.44 1.21 11.15
C ARG A 41 -10.99 1.57 11.47
N ILE A 42 -10.73 2.39 12.49
CA ILE A 42 -9.39 2.67 13.01
C ILE A 42 -8.99 1.56 13.98
N THR A 43 -8.63 0.40 13.44
CA THR A 43 -8.30 -0.80 14.23
C THR A 43 -7.34 -1.68 13.44
N LEU A 44 -6.46 -2.41 14.14
CA LEU A 44 -5.58 -3.40 13.54
C LEU A 44 -6.23 -4.79 13.41
N ASN A 45 -7.50 -4.94 13.78
CA ASN A 45 -8.23 -6.21 13.61
C ASN A 45 -8.47 -6.49 12.12
N PRO A 46 -7.85 -7.52 11.54
CA PRO A 46 -7.94 -7.82 10.11
C PRO A 46 -9.38 -8.10 9.65
N LEU A 47 -10.21 -8.65 10.50
CA LEU A 47 -11.61 -8.97 10.16
C LEU A 47 -12.43 -7.73 9.78
N LYS A 48 -12.06 -6.56 10.28
CA LYS A 48 -12.70 -5.28 9.93
C LYS A 48 -12.31 -4.77 8.56
N HIS A 49 -11.23 -5.29 7.97
CA HIS A 49 -10.67 -4.87 6.68
C HIS A 49 -10.90 -5.90 5.57
N ILE A 50 -11.60 -7.00 5.86
CA ILE A 50 -11.97 -7.98 4.84
C ILE A 50 -13.06 -7.40 3.93
N ASP A 51 -12.80 -7.41 2.64
CA ASP A 51 -13.79 -7.27 1.58
C ASP A 51 -14.12 -8.67 1.03
N TRP A 52 -15.36 -9.07 1.09
CA TRP A 52 -15.75 -10.43 0.69
C TRP A 52 -15.37 -10.75 -0.75
N PHE A 53 -15.56 -9.79 -1.66
CA PHE A 53 -15.24 -10.01 -3.07
C PHE A 53 -13.74 -9.89 -3.32
N GLY A 54 -13.12 -8.77 -2.92
CA GLY A 54 -11.72 -8.49 -3.21
C GLY A 54 -10.72 -9.29 -2.39
N SER A 55 -11.05 -9.63 -1.13
CA SER A 55 -10.11 -10.36 -0.26
C SER A 55 -10.28 -11.88 -0.32
N ILE A 56 -11.45 -12.39 -0.74
CA ILE A 56 -11.77 -13.83 -0.67
C ILE A 56 -12.17 -14.37 -2.04
N ILE A 57 -13.27 -13.88 -2.63
CA ILE A 57 -13.86 -14.48 -3.84
C ILE A 57 -12.92 -14.35 -5.03
N LEU A 58 -12.42 -13.16 -5.32
CA LEU A 58 -11.55 -12.92 -6.47
C LEU A 58 -10.23 -13.69 -6.38
N PRO A 59 -9.47 -13.65 -5.27
CA PRO A 59 -8.29 -14.51 -5.10
C PRO A 59 -8.59 -16.00 -5.28
N ALA A 60 -9.69 -16.50 -4.71
CA ALA A 60 -10.09 -17.90 -4.85
C ALA A 60 -10.36 -18.27 -6.33
N ILE A 61 -11.08 -17.44 -7.08
CA ILE A 61 -11.34 -17.66 -8.52
C ILE A 61 -10.02 -17.69 -9.29
N LEU A 62 -9.10 -16.74 -9.03
CA LEU A 62 -7.82 -16.69 -9.74
C LEU A 62 -6.93 -17.90 -9.44
N ILE A 63 -6.93 -18.39 -8.21
CA ILE A 63 -6.20 -19.62 -7.83
C ILE A 63 -6.83 -20.84 -8.50
N LEU A 64 -8.15 -20.99 -8.44
CA LEU A 64 -8.85 -22.15 -9.02
C LEU A 64 -8.78 -22.18 -10.56
N SER A 65 -8.73 -21.02 -11.20
CA SER A 65 -8.59 -20.90 -12.67
C SER A 65 -7.14 -21.07 -13.16
N ASN A 66 -6.16 -21.25 -12.27
CA ASN A 66 -4.73 -21.28 -12.59
C ASN A 66 -4.29 -20.06 -13.42
N ALA A 67 -4.79 -18.87 -13.08
CA ALA A 67 -4.51 -17.63 -13.81
C ALA A 67 -3.02 -17.22 -13.82
N GLY A 68 -2.17 -17.86 -13.01
CA GLY A 68 -0.74 -17.55 -12.90
C GLY A 68 -0.41 -16.31 -12.06
N PHE A 69 -1.42 -15.59 -11.59
CA PHE A 69 -1.29 -14.44 -10.69
C PHE A 69 -2.47 -14.40 -9.73
N VAL A 70 -2.29 -13.71 -8.60
CA VAL A 70 -3.36 -13.46 -7.62
C VAL A 70 -3.45 -11.97 -7.36
N VAL A 71 -4.65 -11.43 -7.46
CA VAL A 71 -4.97 -10.02 -7.15
C VAL A 71 -6.09 -9.99 -6.14
N GLY A 72 -6.03 -9.01 -5.25
CA GLY A 72 -7.07 -8.77 -4.27
C GLY A 72 -6.91 -7.39 -3.65
N TRP A 73 -7.92 -6.96 -2.92
CA TRP A 73 -7.90 -5.72 -2.16
C TRP A 73 -8.57 -5.88 -0.82
N ALA A 74 -8.17 -5.04 0.13
CA ALA A 74 -8.83 -4.90 1.42
C ALA A 74 -9.99 -3.90 1.32
N LYS A 75 -10.95 -4.01 2.20
CA LYS A 75 -12.02 -3.02 2.35
C LYS A 75 -11.41 -1.70 2.82
N PRO A 76 -11.46 -0.62 2.00
CA PRO A 76 -10.81 0.64 2.35
C PRO A 76 -11.41 1.30 3.59
N VAL A 77 -10.62 2.04 4.32
CA VAL A 77 -11.10 2.88 5.43
C VAL A 77 -11.82 4.09 4.87
N PRO A 78 -13.13 4.27 5.13
CA PRO A 78 -13.89 5.35 4.55
C PRO A 78 -13.59 6.68 5.24
N TYR A 79 -13.57 7.77 4.45
CA TYR A 79 -13.59 9.14 4.94
C TYR A 79 -14.52 10.02 4.10
N ASN A 80 -15.03 11.08 4.67
CA ASN A 80 -15.87 12.06 3.97
C ASN A 80 -15.04 13.32 3.68
N PRO A 81 -14.72 13.64 2.41
CA PRO A 81 -13.96 14.84 2.06
C PRO A 81 -14.62 16.16 2.50
N GLU A 82 -15.95 16.18 2.63
CA GLU A 82 -16.70 17.38 3.04
C GLU A 82 -16.46 17.76 4.52
N ASN A 83 -16.10 16.77 5.36
CA ASN A 83 -15.80 16.98 6.77
C ASN A 83 -14.38 17.52 6.99
N LEU A 84 -13.53 17.45 5.96
CA LEU A 84 -12.12 17.83 6.08
C LEU A 84 -11.94 19.35 6.18
N ARG A 85 -11.22 19.81 7.21
CA ARG A 85 -11.09 21.23 7.58
C ARG A 85 -10.43 22.10 6.51
N ARG A 86 -9.44 21.57 5.78
CA ARG A 86 -8.63 22.34 4.82
C ARG A 86 -8.87 21.95 3.36
N GLY A 87 -10.03 21.33 3.07
CA GLY A 87 -10.41 20.90 1.72
C GLY A 87 -9.33 20.07 1.03
N ASN A 88 -8.91 20.46 -0.17
CA ASN A 88 -7.92 19.69 -0.97
C ASN A 88 -6.59 19.45 -0.24
N LYS A 89 -6.14 20.36 0.64
CA LYS A 89 -4.92 20.14 1.42
C LYS A 89 -5.08 18.94 2.37
N SER A 90 -6.22 18.84 3.04
CA SER A 90 -6.51 17.68 3.88
C SER A 90 -6.66 16.40 3.06
N VAL A 91 -7.32 16.46 1.89
CA VAL A 91 -7.41 15.30 0.96
C VAL A 91 -6.02 14.83 0.56
N ALA A 92 -5.11 15.75 0.22
CA ALA A 92 -3.73 15.40 -0.12
C ALA A 92 -3.00 14.72 1.05
N LEU A 93 -3.16 15.24 2.28
CA LEU A 93 -2.55 14.65 3.47
C LEU A 93 -3.10 13.25 3.78
N VAL A 94 -4.41 13.07 3.66
CA VAL A 94 -5.04 11.76 3.80
C VAL A 94 -4.47 10.80 2.75
N ALA A 95 -4.42 11.22 1.48
CA ALA A 95 -3.96 10.38 0.39
C ALA A 95 -2.51 9.90 0.56
N ILE A 96 -1.58 10.75 1.03
CA ILE A 96 -0.19 10.30 1.22
C ILE A 96 0.07 9.52 2.51
N ALA A 97 -0.90 9.48 3.44
CA ALA A 97 -0.70 8.88 4.76
C ALA A 97 -0.30 7.41 4.69
N GLY A 98 -0.98 6.63 3.84
CA GLY A 98 -0.66 5.22 3.61
C GLY A 98 0.73 5.01 3.00
N ILE A 99 1.10 5.85 2.03
CA ILE A 99 2.41 5.80 1.40
C ILE A 99 3.51 6.10 2.44
N ILE A 100 3.33 7.14 3.25
CA ILE A 100 4.30 7.54 4.28
C ILE A 100 4.47 6.45 5.33
N VAL A 101 3.39 5.83 5.81
CA VAL A 101 3.51 4.80 6.83
C VAL A 101 4.23 3.56 6.30
N ASN A 102 3.95 3.15 5.05
CA ASN A 102 4.66 2.03 4.45
C ASN A 102 6.14 2.33 4.24
N LEU A 103 6.51 3.53 3.75
CA LEU A 103 7.90 3.94 3.67
C LEU A 103 8.58 4.00 5.04
N SER A 104 7.86 4.43 6.08
CA SER A 104 8.37 4.45 7.45
C SER A 104 8.64 3.03 7.98
N LEU A 105 7.73 2.08 7.73
CA LEU A 105 7.95 0.68 8.08
C LEU A 105 9.15 0.09 7.32
N ALA A 106 9.24 0.34 6.01
CA ALA A 106 10.38 -0.10 5.22
C ALA A 106 11.71 0.47 5.74
N LEU A 107 11.74 1.75 6.10
CA LEU A 107 12.92 2.42 6.65
C LEU A 107 13.32 1.82 8.01
N ILE A 108 12.36 1.69 8.95
CA ILE A 108 12.62 1.18 10.29
C ILE A 108 13.19 -0.24 10.22
N PHE A 109 12.49 -1.15 9.51
CA PHE A 109 12.91 -2.54 9.41
C PHE A 109 14.15 -2.72 8.54
N GLY A 110 14.34 -1.89 7.50
CA GLY A 110 15.53 -1.91 6.66
C GLY A 110 16.79 -1.50 7.43
N LEU A 111 16.73 -0.41 8.18
CA LEU A 111 17.84 0.03 9.02
C LEU A 111 18.11 -0.96 10.17
N LEU A 112 17.06 -1.50 10.78
CA LEU A 112 17.21 -2.54 11.80
C LEU A 112 17.92 -3.77 11.23
N LEU A 113 17.49 -4.26 10.08
CA LEU A 113 18.12 -5.39 9.40
C LEU A 113 19.59 -5.09 9.09
N ARG A 114 19.89 -3.92 8.56
CA ARG A 114 21.26 -3.49 8.25
C ARG A 114 22.15 -3.53 9.48
N VAL A 115 21.67 -3.00 10.61
CA VAL A 115 22.42 -3.05 11.88
C VAL A 115 22.63 -4.48 12.34
N LEU A 116 21.60 -5.33 12.33
CA LEU A 116 21.69 -6.72 12.75
C LEU A 116 22.69 -7.52 11.90
N VAL A 117 22.69 -7.30 10.59
CA VAL A 117 23.63 -7.95 9.66
C VAL A 117 25.06 -7.49 9.92
N THR A 118 25.29 -6.18 10.05
CA THR A 118 26.65 -5.65 10.27
C THR A 118 27.24 -6.04 11.63
N GLN A 119 26.39 -6.29 12.62
CA GLN A 119 26.82 -6.77 13.96
C GLN A 119 26.92 -8.31 14.04
N GLY A 120 26.60 -9.05 12.97
CA GLY A 120 26.60 -10.51 12.98
C GLY A 120 25.48 -11.12 13.85
N LEU A 121 24.43 -10.35 14.18
CA LEU A 121 23.31 -10.77 15.03
C LEU A 121 22.10 -11.27 14.21
N ALA A 122 22.11 -11.09 12.90
CA ALA A 122 21.02 -11.53 12.03
C ALA A 122 21.09 -13.04 11.80
N THR A 123 20.15 -13.80 12.37
CA THR A 123 19.92 -15.17 11.91
C THR A 123 19.27 -15.17 10.53
N ALA A 124 19.38 -16.29 9.78
CA ALA A 124 18.74 -16.41 8.46
C ALA A 124 17.24 -16.12 8.51
N ALA A 125 16.52 -16.59 9.55
CA ALA A 125 15.09 -16.34 9.72
C ALA A 125 14.78 -14.86 9.98
N ILE A 126 15.56 -14.19 10.83
CA ILE A 126 15.40 -12.75 11.09
C ILE A 126 15.65 -11.94 9.82
N ALA A 127 16.73 -12.26 9.09
CA ALA A 127 17.06 -11.58 7.85
C ALA A 127 15.96 -11.74 6.80
N GLU A 128 15.42 -12.94 6.67
CA GLU A 128 14.35 -13.23 5.71
C GLU A 128 13.04 -12.50 6.07
N ILE A 129 12.57 -12.60 7.32
CA ILE A 129 11.35 -11.93 7.75
C ILE A 129 11.47 -10.40 7.61
N ALA A 130 12.58 -9.82 8.05
CA ALA A 130 12.82 -8.38 7.92
C ALA A 130 12.90 -7.95 6.46
N SER A 131 13.54 -8.73 5.59
CA SER A 131 13.59 -8.48 4.15
C SER A 131 12.19 -8.47 3.52
N ILE A 132 11.33 -9.42 3.91
CA ILE A 132 9.94 -9.47 3.44
C ILE A 132 9.18 -8.21 3.87
N ILE A 133 9.31 -7.80 5.13
CA ILE A 133 8.65 -6.58 5.64
C ILE A 133 9.11 -5.36 4.83
N VAL A 134 10.41 -5.20 4.61
CA VAL A 134 10.95 -4.08 3.83
C VAL A 134 10.41 -4.11 2.41
N LEU A 135 10.56 -5.22 1.70
CA LEU A 135 10.17 -5.32 0.29
C LEU A 135 8.66 -5.11 0.09
N VAL A 136 7.83 -5.74 0.92
CA VAL A 136 6.36 -5.58 0.87
C VAL A 136 5.98 -4.11 1.06
N ASN A 137 6.55 -3.44 2.05
CA ASN A 137 6.21 -2.05 2.33
C ASN A 137 6.76 -1.08 1.28
N VAL A 138 7.94 -1.32 0.72
CA VAL A 138 8.46 -0.55 -0.42
C VAL A 138 7.53 -0.71 -1.63
N VAL A 139 7.16 -1.94 -1.98
CA VAL A 139 6.27 -2.22 -3.12
C VAL A 139 4.90 -1.58 -2.92
N LEU A 140 4.29 -1.70 -1.73
CA LEU A 140 3.00 -1.07 -1.42
C LEU A 140 3.08 0.46 -1.55
N ALA A 141 4.14 1.08 -1.05
CA ALA A 141 4.32 2.52 -1.13
C ALA A 141 4.49 2.99 -2.58
N LEU A 142 5.34 2.32 -3.36
CA LEU A 142 5.59 2.66 -4.76
C LEU A 142 4.34 2.43 -5.62
N PHE A 143 3.64 1.31 -5.41
CA PHE A 143 2.41 1.02 -6.13
C PHE A 143 1.34 2.07 -5.85
N ASN A 144 1.10 2.42 -4.57
CA ASN A 144 0.12 3.43 -4.21
C ASN A 144 0.53 4.86 -4.59
N ALA A 145 1.82 5.14 -4.83
CA ALA A 145 2.28 6.43 -5.32
C ALA A 145 1.98 6.69 -6.82
N ILE A 146 1.55 5.65 -7.56
CA ILE A 146 1.25 5.78 -8.98
C ILE A 146 0.02 6.66 -9.19
N PRO A 147 0.05 7.63 -10.11
CA PRO A 147 -1.05 8.56 -10.34
C PRO A 147 -2.18 7.96 -11.19
N LEU A 148 -2.64 6.79 -10.83
CA LEU A 148 -3.75 6.06 -11.47
C LEU A 148 -4.85 5.77 -10.47
N ALA A 149 -6.10 6.10 -10.78
CA ALA A 149 -7.23 5.72 -9.93
C ALA A 149 -7.37 4.18 -9.93
N PRO A 150 -7.73 3.55 -8.80
CA PRO A 150 -8.16 4.16 -7.53
C PRO A 150 -7.02 4.41 -6.50
N LEU A 151 -5.75 4.38 -6.91
CA LEU A 151 -4.58 4.47 -6.03
C LEU A 151 -4.44 5.85 -5.38
N ASP A 152 -3.72 5.90 -4.26
CA ASP A 152 -3.55 7.11 -3.47
C ASP A 152 -2.80 8.23 -4.20
N GLY A 153 -1.82 7.87 -5.05
CA GLY A 153 -1.10 8.81 -5.90
C GLY A 153 -2.03 9.61 -6.81
N PHE A 154 -3.10 9.00 -7.32
CA PHE A 154 -4.11 9.70 -8.09
C PHE A 154 -4.90 10.69 -7.22
N ARG A 155 -5.33 10.27 -6.01
CA ARG A 155 -6.06 11.15 -5.07
C ARG A 155 -5.19 12.32 -4.64
N PHE A 156 -3.92 12.07 -4.32
CA PHE A 156 -2.95 13.11 -4.00
C PHE A 156 -2.80 14.10 -5.15
N LEU A 157 -2.53 13.59 -6.36
CA LEU A 157 -2.32 14.42 -7.53
C LEU A 157 -3.56 15.25 -7.86
N SER A 158 -4.76 14.65 -7.79
CA SER A 158 -6.03 15.35 -8.00
C SER A 158 -6.27 16.48 -6.99
N ALA A 159 -5.79 16.29 -5.75
CA ALA A 159 -5.96 17.29 -4.70
C ALA A 159 -4.98 18.48 -4.81
N VAL A 160 -3.77 18.27 -5.36
CA VAL A 160 -2.73 19.32 -5.45
C VAL A 160 -2.71 20.04 -6.80
N LEU A 161 -3.21 19.40 -7.85
CA LEU A 161 -3.24 20.00 -9.17
C LEU A 161 -4.25 21.15 -9.29
N PRO A 162 -3.92 22.17 -10.10
CA PRO A 162 -4.85 23.26 -10.35
C PRO A 162 -6.07 22.78 -11.14
N ARG A 163 -7.19 23.50 -11.04
CA ARG A 163 -8.45 23.20 -11.75
C ARG A 163 -8.27 22.98 -13.27
N ARG A 164 -7.22 23.53 -13.87
CA ARG A 164 -6.91 23.32 -15.29
C ARG A 164 -6.64 21.85 -15.63
N ALA A 165 -6.14 21.06 -14.66
CA ALA A 165 -5.87 19.63 -14.83
C ALA A 165 -7.11 18.73 -14.65
N GLU A 166 -8.25 19.30 -14.23
CA GLU A 166 -9.45 18.54 -13.91
C GLU A 166 -9.97 17.68 -15.09
N ARG A 167 -9.85 18.18 -16.31
CA ARG A 167 -10.20 17.41 -17.52
C ARG A 167 -9.32 16.18 -17.68
N THR A 168 -8.02 16.31 -17.45
CA THR A 168 -7.06 15.22 -17.52
C THR A 168 -7.30 14.22 -16.40
N MET A 169 -7.58 14.69 -15.18
CA MET A 169 -7.88 13.82 -14.05
C MET A 169 -9.17 13.00 -14.29
N ARG A 170 -10.23 13.63 -14.79
CA ARG A 170 -11.46 12.92 -15.18
C ARG A 170 -11.22 11.88 -16.27
N PHE A 171 -10.37 12.18 -17.26
CA PHE A 171 -9.99 11.20 -18.27
C PHE A 171 -9.28 10.00 -17.66
N ILE A 172 -8.27 10.22 -16.81
CA ILE A 172 -7.55 9.14 -16.12
C ILE A 172 -8.52 8.32 -15.25
N GLU A 173 -9.42 8.97 -14.54
CA GLU A 173 -10.43 8.30 -13.70
C GLU A 173 -11.39 7.43 -14.53
N GLN A 174 -11.88 7.96 -15.65
CA GLN A 174 -12.77 7.23 -16.56
C GLN A 174 -12.12 5.98 -17.13
N TYR A 175 -10.83 6.00 -17.44
CA TYR A 175 -10.08 4.88 -17.97
C TYR A 175 -9.23 4.17 -16.91
N SER A 176 -9.53 4.37 -15.63
CA SER A 176 -8.72 3.86 -14.51
C SER A 176 -8.53 2.35 -14.53
N ILE A 177 -9.59 1.57 -14.76
CA ILE A 177 -9.52 0.11 -14.76
C ILE A 177 -8.62 -0.41 -15.89
N PRO A 178 -8.83 -0.06 -17.19
CA PRO A 178 -7.93 -0.51 -18.25
C PRO A 178 -6.49 0.00 -18.08
N LEU A 179 -6.29 1.22 -17.59
CA LEU A 179 -4.95 1.76 -17.32
C LEU A 179 -4.26 1.01 -16.18
N LEU A 180 -5.00 0.67 -15.11
CA LEU A 180 -4.47 -0.11 -14.00
C LEU A 180 -4.10 -1.53 -14.43
N LEU A 181 -4.93 -2.19 -15.23
CA LEU A 181 -4.63 -3.52 -15.79
C LEU A 181 -3.38 -3.48 -16.69
N LEU A 182 -3.30 -2.49 -17.57
CA LEU A 182 -2.11 -2.27 -18.40
C LEU A 182 -0.86 -2.06 -17.53
N PHE A 183 -1.00 -1.27 -16.45
CA PHE A 183 0.08 -1.03 -15.51
C PHE A 183 0.48 -2.31 -14.76
N ILE A 184 -0.45 -3.14 -14.31
CA ILE A 184 -0.13 -4.41 -13.65
C ILE A 184 0.66 -5.34 -14.57
N VAL A 185 0.31 -5.38 -15.87
CA VAL A 185 0.98 -6.26 -16.84
C VAL A 185 2.37 -5.73 -17.24
N PHE A 186 2.50 -4.45 -17.48
CA PHE A 186 3.73 -3.86 -18.05
C PHE A 186 4.52 -3.01 -17.06
N GLY A 187 3.85 -2.31 -16.16
CA GLY A 187 4.46 -1.36 -15.23
C GLY A 187 5.32 -2.01 -14.16
N TRP A 188 5.06 -3.29 -13.86
CA TRP A 188 5.89 -4.06 -12.93
C TRP A 188 7.36 -4.09 -13.35
N ARG A 189 7.64 -4.12 -14.66
CA ARG A 189 9.01 -4.06 -15.19
C ARG A 189 9.75 -2.77 -14.81
N VAL A 190 9.01 -1.70 -14.52
CA VAL A 190 9.58 -0.42 -14.08
C VAL A 190 9.63 -0.36 -12.55
N VAL A 191 8.57 -0.78 -11.88
CA VAL A 191 8.47 -0.72 -10.41
C VAL A 191 9.43 -1.67 -9.72
N ALA A 192 9.61 -2.89 -10.23
CA ALA A 192 10.43 -3.88 -9.57
C ALA A 192 11.90 -3.48 -9.44
N PRO A 193 12.61 -3.01 -10.50
CA PRO A 193 13.99 -2.54 -10.35
C PRO A 193 14.13 -1.40 -9.35
N PHE A 194 13.17 -0.46 -9.36
CA PHE A 194 13.17 0.65 -8.41
C PHE A 194 12.94 0.18 -6.97
N ALA A 195 12.00 -0.77 -6.77
CA ALA A 195 11.77 -1.36 -5.46
C ALA A 195 13.01 -2.09 -4.91
N PHE A 196 13.71 -2.82 -5.75
CA PHE A 196 14.96 -3.49 -5.39
C PHE A 196 16.09 -2.49 -5.07
N THR A 197 16.19 -1.41 -5.83
CA THR A 197 17.15 -0.33 -5.53
C THR A 197 16.90 0.29 -4.16
N VAL A 198 15.64 0.61 -3.85
CA VAL A 198 15.25 1.15 -2.54
C VAL A 198 15.52 0.14 -1.44
N TYR A 199 15.15 -1.13 -1.64
CA TYR A 199 15.44 -2.21 -0.70
C TYR A 199 16.93 -2.31 -0.39
N SER A 200 17.78 -2.41 -1.42
CA SER A 200 19.24 -2.52 -1.25
C SER A 200 19.83 -1.30 -0.56
N ALA A 201 19.32 -0.10 -0.85
CA ALA A 201 19.76 1.13 -0.19
C ALA A 201 19.42 1.13 1.31
N LEU A 202 18.25 0.60 1.71
CA LEU A 202 17.82 0.54 3.10
C LEU A 202 18.53 -0.56 3.88
N THR A 203 18.61 -1.77 3.32
CA THR A 203 19.12 -2.96 4.02
C THR A 203 20.63 -3.12 3.93
N GLY A 204 21.25 -2.57 2.88
CA GLY A 204 22.64 -2.85 2.53
C GLY A 204 22.88 -4.22 1.90
N ILE A 205 21.81 -4.96 1.58
CA ILE A 205 21.87 -6.30 0.99
C ILE A 205 21.55 -6.17 -0.52
N PRO A 206 22.45 -6.59 -1.44
CA PRO A 206 22.14 -6.62 -2.86
C PRO A 206 21.12 -7.73 -3.17
N ILE A 207 20.25 -7.50 -4.16
CA ILE A 207 19.33 -8.49 -4.71
C ILE A 207 19.75 -8.87 -6.12
#